data_782f915609659dc34b3afa85891160e0
#
_entry.id   782f915609659dc34b3afa85891160e0
#
_cell.length_a   1.000
_cell.length_b   1.000
_cell.length_c   1.000
_cell.angle_alpha   90.00
_cell.angle_beta   90.00
_cell.angle_gamma   90.00
#
_symmetry.space_group_name_H-M   'P 1'
#
loop_
_entity.id
_entity.type
_entity.pdbx_description
1 polymer ?
#
loop_
_entity_poly.entity_id
_entity_poly.type
_entity_poly.pdbx_seq_one_letter_code
_entity_poly.pdbx_strand_id
1 'polypeptide(L)'
;MEFDFKIEEMIQHLLEEKKFSAIRDVFSTMSVKSLSVLFDRVDEAQIPVLMGLVPSDKATDLIEMRGGDTASLKPYLKSTPIDHFRHRIAWLLVLMVSATFTGMIITGFENALAVQVVLTAFIPMLMDTGGNSGSQSSCTIIRALTLGEVTFRDLPKIVWKEMRVALLCGTSLAVVCFAKIMVVDREVLHNTAITLPVAFVVCIALVVTVLVSKIIGCVLPICAKKLHADPAVMSGPFITTIVDATSLMVYFMIARVVLF
;
A
#
# COMPACT_ATOMS: atom_id res chain seq x y z
N MET A 1 1.39 30.38 -30.63
CA MET A 1 0.84 29.12 -31.18
C MET A 1 1.93 28.19 -31.75
N GLU A 2 2.73 28.66 -32.71
CA GLU A 2 3.81 27.84 -33.33
C GLU A 2 5.00 27.58 -32.39
N PHE A 3 5.32 28.50 -31.51
CA PHE A 3 6.40 28.38 -30.52
C PHE A 3 6.03 27.38 -29.40
N ASP A 4 4.79 27.35 -28.98
CA ASP A 4 4.32 26.45 -27.93
C ASP A 4 4.26 24.99 -28.38
N PHE A 5 3.93 24.73 -29.65
CA PHE A 5 3.90 23.38 -30.24
C PHE A 5 5.30 22.76 -30.34
N LYS A 6 6.29 23.56 -30.71
CA LYS A 6 7.70 23.08 -30.76
C LYS A 6 8.27 22.72 -29.38
N ILE A 7 7.85 23.43 -28.33
CA ILE A 7 8.28 23.12 -26.96
C ILE A 7 7.62 21.82 -26.47
N GLU A 8 6.37 21.60 -26.81
CA GLU A 8 5.64 20.36 -26.46
C GLU A 8 6.31 19.14 -27.10
N GLU A 9 6.58 19.16 -28.41
CA GLU A 9 7.30 18.08 -29.10
C GLU A 9 8.70 17.84 -28.52
N MET A 10 9.42 18.91 -28.21
CA MET A 10 10.75 18.83 -27.60
C MET A 10 10.69 18.17 -26.21
N ILE A 11 9.70 18.50 -25.40
CA ILE A 11 9.56 17.92 -24.06
C ILE A 11 9.15 16.45 -24.16
N GLN A 12 8.26 16.08 -25.09
CA GLN A 12 7.89 14.70 -25.36
C GLN A 12 9.13 13.88 -25.76
N HIS A 13 9.93 14.38 -26.68
CA HIS A 13 11.17 13.73 -27.09
C HIS A 13 12.19 13.58 -25.94
N LEU A 14 12.33 14.61 -25.10
CA LEU A 14 13.23 14.57 -23.95
C LEU A 14 12.73 13.61 -22.85
N LEU A 15 11.41 13.43 -22.72
CA LEU A 15 10.80 12.45 -21.82
C LEU A 15 11.07 11.02 -22.29
N GLU A 16 10.92 10.74 -23.60
CA GLU A 16 11.23 9.44 -24.19
C GLU A 16 12.70 9.07 -24.01
N GLU A 17 13.59 10.06 -24.18
CA GLU A 17 15.04 9.88 -23.97
C GLU A 17 15.45 9.91 -22.48
N LYS A 18 14.49 10.10 -21.54
CA LYS A 18 14.74 10.21 -20.08
C LYS A 18 15.76 11.30 -19.70
N LYS A 19 15.86 12.37 -20.50
CA LYS A 19 16.78 13.51 -20.26
C LYS A 19 16.15 14.53 -19.30
N PHE A 20 15.89 14.13 -18.06
CA PHE A 20 15.19 14.94 -17.05
C PHE A 20 15.91 16.25 -16.68
N SER A 21 17.24 16.28 -16.73
CA SER A 21 18.02 17.50 -16.50
C SER A 21 17.74 18.58 -17.54
N ALA A 22 17.68 18.19 -18.83
CA ALA A 22 17.37 19.12 -19.91
C ALA A 22 15.94 19.68 -19.80
N ILE A 23 14.96 18.86 -19.39
CA ILE A 23 13.59 19.32 -19.14
C ILE A 23 13.57 20.35 -18.00
N ARG A 24 14.30 20.09 -16.90
CA ARG A 24 14.41 21.03 -15.78
C ARG A 24 15.00 22.37 -16.20
N ASP A 25 16.03 22.35 -17.05
CA ASP A 25 16.66 23.57 -17.57
C ASP A 25 15.68 24.37 -18.43
N VAL A 26 14.92 23.72 -19.30
CA VAL A 26 13.84 24.35 -20.08
C VAL A 26 12.79 24.96 -19.15
N PHE A 27 12.31 24.24 -18.15
CA PHE A 27 11.32 24.73 -17.18
C PHE A 27 11.84 25.91 -16.35
N SER A 28 13.15 25.96 -16.09
CA SER A 28 13.77 27.08 -15.36
C SER A 28 13.68 28.40 -16.14
N THR A 29 13.68 28.33 -17.48
CA THR A 29 13.58 29.51 -18.35
C THR A 29 12.15 29.93 -18.68
N MET A 30 11.16 29.03 -18.52
CA MET A 30 9.76 29.29 -18.82
C MET A 30 9.07 30.13 -17.73
N SER A 31 8.11 30.95 -18.11
CA SER A 31 7.24 31.63 -17.17
C SER A 31 6.20 30.64 -16.57
N VAL A 32 5.69 30.92 -15.37
CA VAL A 32 4.64 30.11 -14.73
C VAL A 32 3.41 29.97 -15.62
N LYS A 33 3.04 31.05 -16.33
CA LYS A 33 1.91 31.06 -17.27
C LYS A 33 2.15 30.12 -18.46
N SER A 34 3.37 30.09 -19.00
CA SER A 34 3.72 29.20 -20.12
C SER A 34 3.76 27.74 -19.66
N LEU A 35 4.22 27.49 -18.44
CA LEU A 35 4.18 26.16 -17.82
C LEU A 35 2.72 25.70 -17.63
N SER A 36 1.82 26.55 -17.15
CA SER A 36 0.41 26.20 -16.98
C SER A 36 -0.23 25.78 -18.31
N VAL A 37 0.00 26.53 -19.39
CA VAL A 37 -0.51 26.19 -20.72
C VAL A 37 0.06 24.88 -21.25
N LEU A 38 1.35 24.62 -21.01
CA LEU A 38 1.99 23.37 -21.38
C LEU A 38 1.36 22.18 -20.64
N PHE A 39 1.16 22.30 -19.33
CA PHE A 39 0.57 21.24 -18.52
C PHE A 39 -0.91 20.97 -18.84
N ASP A 40 -1.62 21.88 -19.50
CA ASP A 40 -2.99 21.66 -19.97
C ASP A 40 -3.05 20.81 -21.26
N ARG A 41 -1.91 20.65 -21.92
CA ARG A 41 -1.79 19.91 -23.19
C ARG A 41 -1.10 18.55 -23.05
N VAL A 42 -0.37 18.37 -21.98
CA VAL A 42 0.35 17.12 -21.69
C VAL A 42 -0.60 16.06 -21.15
N ASP A 43 -0.35 14.79 -21.50
CA ASP A 43 -1.10 13.64 -21.00
C ASP A 43 -1.09 13.63 -19.46
N GLU A 44 -2.27 13.42 -18.89
CA GLU A 44 -2.50 13.39 -17.44
C GLU A 44 -1.57 12.42 -16.70
N ALA A 45 -1.19 11.31 -17.35
CA ALA A 45 -0.23 10.34 -16.83
C ALA A 45 1.20 10.87 -16.68
N GLN A 46 1.59 11.91 -17.44
CA GLN A 46 2.93 12.50 -17.42
C GLN A 46 3.04 13.67 -16.44
N ILE A 47 1.92 14.25 -16.03
CA ILE A 47 1.88 15.43 -15.14
C ILE A 47 2.69 15.23 -13.85
N PRO A 48 2.59 14.11 -13.10
CA PRO A 48 3.37 13.92 -11.87
C PRO A 48 4.87 13.95 -12.09
N VAL A 49 5.34 13.37 -13.19
CA VAL A 49 6.78 13.34 -13.54
C VAL A 49 7.27 14.73 -13.91
N LEU A 50 6.53 15.44 -14.76
CA LEU A 50 6.87 16.79 -15.19
C LEU A 50 6.81 17.79 -14.04
N MET A 51 5.81 17.67 -13.15
CA MET A 51 5.68 18.52 -11.98
C MET A 51 6.88 18.37 -11.02
N GLY A 52 7.41 17.16 -10.87
CA GLY A 52 8.66 16.90 -10.12
C GLY A 52 9.91 17.56 -10.72
N LEU A 53 9.85 17.99 -11.98
CA LEU A 53 10.95 18.67 -12.68
C LEU A 53 10.80 20.19 -12.70
N VAL A 54 9.63 20.72 -12.32
CA VAL A 54 9.42 22.17 -12.20
C VAL A 54 10.27 22.73 -11.05
N PRO A 55 11.00 23.84 -11.24
CA PRO A 55 11.72 24.50 -10.16
C PRO A 55 10.79 24.89 -9.00
N SER A 56 11.24 24.71 -7.76
CA SER A 56 10.42 24.86 -6.56
C SER A 56 9.86 26.25 -6.34
N ASP A 57 10.52 27.27 -6.86
CA ASP A 57 10.09 28.68 -6.85
C ASP A 57 8.86 28.93 -7.75
N LYS A 58 8.71 28.14 -8.82
CA LYS A 58 7.62 28.25 -9.80
C LYS A 58 6.50 27.22 -9.55
N ALA A 59 6.81 26.12 -8.89
CA ALA A 59 5.86 25.03 -8.68
C ALA A 59 4.63 25.47 -7.86
N THR A 60 4.84 26.26 -6.82
CA THR A 60 3.75 26.80 -5.98
C THR A 60 2.79 27.67 -6.80
N ASP A 61 3.34 28.64 -7.53
CA ASP A 61 2.54 29.56 -8.35
C ASP A 61 1.80 28.84 -9.48
N LEU A 62 2.45 27.82 -10.08
CA LEU A 62 1.85 27.00 -11.12
C LEU A 62 0.61 26.25 -10.63
N ILE A 63 0.67 25.76 -9.41
CA ILE A 63 -0.42 25.01 -8.80
C ILE A 63 -1.56 25.92 -8.38
N GLU A 64 -1.27 27.07 -7.78
CA GLU A 64 -2.27 28.09 -7.48
C GLU A 64 -3.02 28.51 -8.75
N MET A 65 -2.29 28.69 -9.85
CA MET A 65 -2.87 29.10 -11.14
C MET A 65 -3.79 28.01 -11.72
N ARG A 66 -3.54 26.74 -11.41
CA ARG A 66 -4.35 25.59 -11.85
C ARG A 66 -5.47 25.21 -10.85
N GLY A 67 -5.70 25.98 -9.79
CA GLY A 67 -6.73 25.73 -8.79
C GLY A 67 -6.44 24.50 -7.89
N GLY A 68 -5.20 24.05 -7.85
CA GLY A 68 -4.76 22.94 -7.01
C GLY A 68 -4.51 23.36 -5.55
N ASP A 69 -4.57 22.40 -4.64
CA ASP A 69 -4.22 22.61 -3.24
C ASP A 69 -2.69 22.75 -3.09
N THR A 70 -2.24 23.99 -2.87
CA THR A 70 -0.81 24.32 -2.71
C THR A 70 -0.20 23.74 -1.44
N ALA A 71 -1.02 23.36 -0.47
CA ALA A 71 -0.53 22.85 0.82
C ALA A 71 0.19 21.49 0.67
N SER A 72 -0.21 20.67 -0.31
CA SER A 72 0.40 19.35 -0.57
C SER A 72 1.76 19.44 -1.29
N LEU A 73 2.14 20.61 -1.83
CA LEU A 73 3.26 20.79 -2.75
C LEU A 73 4.32 21.76 -2.27
N LYS A 74 4.16 22.34 -1.08
CA LYS A 74 5.27 23.04 -0.43
C LYS A 74 6.44 22.08 -0.25
N PRO A 75 7.68 22.48 -0.63
CA PRO A 75 8.85 21.66 -0.34
C PRO A 75 8.84 21.23 1.12
N TYR A 76 9.10 19.96 1.39
CA TYR A 76 8.97 19.37 2.73
C TYR A 76 9.59 20.23 3.85
N LEU A 77 10.78 20.79 3.60
CA LEU A 77 11.50 21.63 4.57
C LEU A 77 10.88 23.04 4.75
N LYS A 78 10.02 23.50 3.84
CA LYS A 78 9.34 24.79 3.92
C LYS A 78 7.92 24.70 4.48
N SER A 79 7.37 23.47 4.56
CA SER A 79 6.06 23.23 5.16
C SER A 79 6.14 23.23 6.68
N THR A 80 5.12 23.76 7.35
CA THR A 80 5.07 23.80 8.81
C THR A 80 4.60 22.43 9.37
N PRO A 81 4.96 22.10 10.62
CA PRO A 81 4.43 20.90 11.29
C PRO A 81 2.89 20.88 11.34
N ILE A 82 2.25 22.04 11.40
CA ILE A 82 0.78 22.17 11.43
C ILE A 82 0.17 21.79 10.09
N ASP A 83 0.80 22.15 8.96
CA ASP A 83 0.36 21.72 7.64
C ASP A 83 0.36 20.20 7.54
N HIS A 84 1.45 19.55 7.94
CA HIS A 84 1.54 18.09 7.97
C HIS A 84 0.54 17.45 8.94
N PHE A 85 0.31 18.04 10.10
CA PHE A 85 -0.67 17.56 11.05
C PHE A 85 -2.08 17.57 10.45
N ARG A 86 -2.53 18.69 9.88
CA ARG A 86 -3.87 18.82 9.29
C ARG A 86 -4.14 17.80 8.19
N HIS A 87 -3.15 17.55 7.32
CA HIS A 87 -3.31 16.57 6.23
C HIS A 87 -3.35 15.12 6.72
N ARG A 88 -2.69 14.81 7.84
CA ARG A 88 -2.58 13.44 8.33
C ARG A 88 -3.61 13.07 9.38
N ILE A 89 -4.01 14.01 10.25
CA ILE A 89 -4.84 13.71 11.41
C ILE A 89 -6.20 13.12 11.05
N ALA A 90 -6.88 13.67 10.06
CA ALA A 90 -8.19 13.19 9.64
C ALA A 90 -8.14 11.72 9.22
N TRP A 91 -7.11 11.35 8.44
CA TRP A 91 -6.90 9.98 7.99
C TRP A 91 -6.52 9.05 9.14
N LEU A 92 -5.65 9.49 10.04
CA LEU A 92 -5.27 8.72 11.23
C LEU A 92 -6.47 8.45 12.15
N LEU A 93 -7.37 9.42 12.31
CA LEU A 93 -8.60 9.23 13.07
C LEU A 93 -9.52 8.19 12.43
N VAL A 94 -9.67 8.20 11.11
CA VAL A 94 -10.44 7.17 10.38
C VAL A 94 -9.83 5.78 10.60
N LEU A 95 -8.51 5.65 10.50
CA LEU A 95 -7.83 4.38 10.74
C LEU A 95 -7.95 3.92 12.20
N MET A 96 -7.85 4.84 13.16
CA MET A 96 -8.05 4.55 14.59
C MET A 96 -9.46 4.02 14.87
N VAL A 97 -10.49 4.64 14.29
CA VAL A 97 -11.87 4.15 14.41
C VAL A 97 -12.01 2.78 13.74
N SER A 98 -11.40 2.59 12.58
CA SER A 98 -11.41 1.30 11.87
C SER A 98 -10.76 0.17 12.68
N ALA A 99 -9.74 0.46 13.49
CA ALA A 99 -9.12 -0.53 14.38
C ALA A 99 -10.08 -1.09 15.44
N THR A 100 -11.20 -0.41 15.71
CA THR A 100 -12.27 -0.93 16.59
C THR A 100 -12.83 -2.24 16.06
N PHE A 101 -12.94 -2.42 14.73
CA PHE A 101 -13.39 -3.69 14.15
C PHE A 101 -12.45 -4.84 14.47
N THR A 102 -11.14 -4.60 14.46
CA THR A 102 -10.14 -5.60 14.88
C THR A 102 -10.33 -5.98 16.35
N GLY A 103 -10.56 -5.00 17.23
CA GLY A 103 -10.88 -5.23 18.63
C GLY A 103 -12.16 -6.05 18.82
N MET A 104 -13.22 -5.75 18.06
CA MET A 104 -14.48 -6.51 18.11
C MET A 104 -14.29 -7.98 17.69
N ILE A 105 -13.44 -8.25 16.70
CA ILE A 105 -13.11 -9.61 16.29
C ILE A 105 -12.44 -10.35 17.46
N ILE A 106 -11.42 -9.76 18.09
CA ILE A 106 -10.72 -10.37 19.24
C ILE A 106 -11.71 -10.66 20.37
N THR A 107 -12.56 -9.70 20.73
CA THR A 107 -13.59 -9.88 21.77
C THR A 107 -14.59 -10.97 21.39
N GLY A 108 -14.98 -11.08 20.12
CA GLY A 108 -15.88 -12.12 19.64
C GLY A 108 -15.32 -13.55 19.78
N PHE A 109 -14.00 -13.70 19.91
CA PHE A 109 -13.33 -14.98 20.14
C PHE A 109 -12.76 -15.13 21.55
N GLU A 110 -13.15 -14.28 22.51
CA GLU A 110 -12.64 -14.26 23.88
C GLU A 110 -12.72 -15.64 24.56
N ASN A 111 -13.84 -16.36 24.42
CA ASN A 111 -14.00 -17.70 24.99
C ASN A 111 -12.99 -18.70 24.44
N ALA A 112 -12.71 -18.66 23.14
CA ALA A 112 -11.71 -19.53 22.52
C ALA A 112 -10.30 -19.18 23.00
N LEU A 113 -10.00 -17.89 23.13
CA LEU A 113 -8.72 -17.39 23.64
C LEU A 113 -8.53 -17.71 25.13
N ALA A 114 -9.60 -17.72 25.94
CA ALA A 114 -9.53 -18.10 27.34
C ALA A 114 -9.14 -19.58 27.54
N VAL A 115 -9.57 -20.46 26.62
CA VAL A 115 -9.20 -21.89 26.65
C VAL A 115 -7.78 -22.10 26.14
N GLN A 116 -7.36 -21.35 25.11
CA GLN A 116 -6.05 -21.48 24.46
C GLN A 116 -5.31 -20.13 24.43
N VAL A 117 -4.96 -19.63 25.60
CA VAL A 117 -4.30 -18.30 25.77
C VAL A 117 -3.05 -18.16 24.89
N VAL A 118 -2.32 -19.26 24.62
CA VAL A 118 -1.10 -19.25 23.78
C VAL A 118 -1.35 -18.72 22.37
N LEU A 119 -2.59 -18.80 21.86
CA LEU A 119 -2.96 -18.26 20.56
C LEU A 119 -2.74 -16.74 20.45
N THR A 120 -2.89 -16.02 21.58
CA THR A 120 -2.70 -14.55 21.61
C THR A 120 -1.28 -14.15 21.25
N ALA A 121 -0.27 -14.98 21.56
CA ALA A 121 1.12 -14.71 21.29
C ALA A 121 1.44 -14.64 19.78
N PHE A 122 0.64 -15.27 18.93
CA PHE A 122 0.84 -15.32 17.49
C PHE A 122 0.06 -14.25 16.72
N ILE A 123 -0.86 -13.52 17.37
CA ILE A 123 -1.67 -12.46 16.76
C ILE A 123 -0.76 -11.39 16.08
N PRO A 124 0.23 -10.79 16.78
CA PRO A 124 1.07 -9.76 16.18
C PRO A 124 1.82 -10.25 14.95
N MET A 125 2.33 -11.48 14.98
CA MET A 125 3.07 -12.07 13.87
C MET A 125 2.18 -12.24 12.63
N LEU A 126 0.94 -12.72 12.80
CA LEU A 126 0.02 -12.92 11.70
C LEU A 126 -0.43 -11.59 11.08
N MET A 127 -0.77 -10.60 11.92
CA MET A 127 -1.15 -9.27 11.47
C MET A 127 -0.01 -8.59 10.70
N ASP A 128 1.19 -8.54 11.29
CA ASP A 128 2.36 -7.91 10.66
C ASP A 128 2.72 -8.58 9.32
N THR A 129 2.79 -9.92 9.28
CA THR A 129 3.09 -10.65 8.05
C THR A 129 2.01 -10.43 6.99
N GLY A 130 0.75 -10.42 7.38
CA GLY A 130 -0.38 -10.12 6.50
C GLY A 130 -0.30 -8.70 5.94
N GLY A 131 -0.17 -7.70 6.81
CA GLY A 131 -0.07 -6.30 6.45
C GLY A 131 1.10 -6.01 5.51
N ASN A 132 2.29 -6.55 5.81
CA ASN A 132 3.48 -6.44 4.97
C ASN A 132 3.28 -7.11 3.61
N SER A 133 2.70 -8.30 3.57
CA SER A 133 2.43 -9.04 2.34
C SER A 133 1.45 -8.29 1.41
N GLY A 134 0.37 -7.75 1.98
CA GLY A 134 -0.62 -6.95 1.25
C GLY A 134 -0.02 -5.65 0.71
N SER A 135 0.75 -4.94 1.54
CA SER A 135 1.42 -3.71 1.16
C SER A 135 2.43 -3.90 0.03
N GLN A 136 3.20 -4.99 0.03
CA GLN A 136 4.11 -5.33 -1.07
C GLN A 136 3.38 -5.50 -2.40
N SER A 137 2.27 -6.24 -2.41
CA SER A 137 1.46 -6.41 -3.62
C SER A 137 0.87 -5.08 -4.08
N SER A 138 0.35 -4.29 -3.14
CA SER A 138 -0.22 -2.98 -3.45
C SER A 138 0.80 -2.04 -4.09
N CYS A 139 1.98 -1.89 -3.50
CA CYS A 139 3.03 -1.03 -4.05
C CYS A 139 3.43 -1.46 -5.48
N THR A 140 3.51 -2.77 -5.72
CA THR A 140 3.82 -3.31 -7.05
C THR A 140 2.73 -2.97 -8.05
N ILE A 141 1.46 -3.13 -7.67
CA ILE A 141 0.32 -2.87 -8.55
C ILE A 141 0.12 -1.37 -8.78
N ILE A 142 0.27 -0.52 -7.75
CA ILE A 142 0.19 0.94 -7.90
C ILE A 142 1.25 1.41 -8.91
N ARG A 143 2.48 0.91 -8.80
CA ARG A 143 3.54 1.21 -9.77
C ARG A 143 3.14 0.79 -11.19
N ALA A 144 2.66 -0.44 -11.37
CA ALA A 144 2.24 -0.95 -12.68
C ALA A 144 1.07 -0.15 -13.27
N LEU A 145 0.12 0.30 -12.42
CA LEU A 145 -1.00 1.17 -12.80
C LEU A 145 -0.51 2.56 -13.24
N THR A 146 0.48 3.13 -12.54
CA THR A 146 1.05 4.45 -12.85
C THR A 146 1.85 4.41 -14.16
N LEU A 147 2.55 3.31 -14.44
CA LEU A 147 3.28 3.11 -15.69
C LEU A 147 2.39 2.68 -16.86
N GLY A 148 1.08 2.48 -16.64
CA GLY A 148 0.15 2.02 -17.67
C GLY A 148 0.35 0.56 -18.09
N GLU A 149 1.15 -0.23 -17.36
CA GLU A 149 1.44 -1.64 -17.66
C GLU A 149 0.22 -2.55 -17.44
N VAL A 150 -0.70 -2.15 -16.55
CA VAL A 150 -1.90 -2.91 -16.20
C VAL A 150 -3.14 -2.03 -16.15
N THR A 151 -4.28 -2.65 -16.44
CA THR A 151 -5.61 -2.02 -16.41
C THR A 151 -6.58 -2.85 -15.59
N PHE A 152 -7.78 -2.32 -15.35
CA PHE A 152 -8.85 -3.08 -14.65
C PHE A 152 -9.20 -4.39 -15.37
N ARG A 153 -9.05 -4.47 -16.70
CA ARG A 153 -9.33 -5.69 -17.48
C ARG A 153 -8.36 -6.82 -17.19
N ASP A 154 -7.18 -6.50 -16.68
CA ASP A 154 -6.15 -7.48 -16.34
C ASP A 154 -6.30 -8.06 -14.93
N LEU A 155 -7.28 -7.57 -14.15
CA LEU A 155 -7.52 -7.98 -12.76
C LEU A 155 -7.50 -9.51 -12.55
N PRO A 156 -8.19 -10.36 -13.37
CA PRO A 156 -8.17 -11.81 -13.16
C PRO A 156 -6.76 -12.41 -13.33
N LYS A 157 -5.98 -11.89 -14.29
CA LYS A 157 -4.61 -12.36 -14.53
C LYS A 157 -3.68 -11.96 -13.38
N ILE A 158 -3.86 -10.74 -12.86
CA ILE A 158 -3.10 -10.21 -11.72
C ILE A 158 -3.39 -11.04 -10.48
N VAL A 159 -4.67 -11.24 -10.14
CA VAL A 159 -5.07 -12.06 -8.98
C VAL A 159 -4.51 -13.47 -9.09
N TRP A 160 -4.60 -14.11 -10.25
CA TRP A 160 -4.02 -15.43 -10.47
C TRP A 160 -2.50 -15.48 -10.30
N LYS A 161 -1.79 -14.44 -10.75
CA LYS A 161 -0.34 -14.30 -10.54
C LYS A 161 -0.01 -14.12 -9.07
N GLU A 162 -0.70 -13.21 -8.38
CA GLU A 162 -0.49 -12.93 -6.95
C GLU A 162 -0.85 -14.14 -6.07
N MET A 163 -1.85 -14.93 -6.41
CA MET A 163 -2.16 -16.18 -5.69
C MET A 163 -1.01 -17.18 -5.74
N ARG A 164 -0.36 -17.34 -6.90
CA ARG A 164 0.81 -18.24 -7.02
C ARG A 164 1.99 -17.72 -6.21
N VAL A 165 2.24 -16.41 -6.25
CA VAL A 165 3.27 -15.76 -5.41
C VAL A 165 2.94 -15.93 -3.93
N ALA A 166 1.66 -15.77 -3.56
CA ALA A 166 1.19 -15.94 -2.18
C ALA A 166 1.41 -17.37 -1.67
N LEU A 167 1.13 -18.39 -2.49
CA LEU A 167 1.37 -19.78 -2.12
C LEU A 167 2.87 -20.06 -1.90
N LEU A 168 3.73 -19.58 -2.79
CA LEU A 168 5.18 -19.74 -2.63
C LEU A 168 5.69 -19.03 -1.38
N CYS A 169 5.31 -17.77 -1.17
CA CYS A 169 5.73 -17.02 0.01
C CYS A 169 5.13 -17.61 1.30
N GLY A 170 3.82 -17.88 1.29
CA GLY A 170 3.11 -18.39 2.47
C GLY A 170 3.62 -19.74 2.93
N THR A 171 3.85 -20.68 2.01
CA THR A 171 4.41 -21.99 2.36
C THR A 171 5.85 -21.89 2.86
N SER A 172 6.69 -21.05 2.25
CA SER A 172 8.05 -20.81 2.73
C SER A 172 8.07 -20.22 4.13
N LEU A 173 7.22 -19.20 4.37
CA LEU A 173 7.07 -18.60 5.70
C LEU A 173 6.52 -19.59 6.72
N ALA A 174 5.56 -20.44 6.33
CA ALA A 174 4.98 -21.44 7.24
C ALA A 174 6.01 -22.50 7.67
N VAL A 175 6.91 -22.93 6.79
CA VAL A 175 7.99 -23.85 7.13
C VAL A 175 8.94 -23.22 8.15
N VAL A 176 9.38 -21.99 7.91
CA VAL A 176 10.25 -21.27 8.84
C VAL A 176 9.54 -20.98 10.16
N CYS A 177 8.27 -20.60 10.11
CA CYS A 177 7.43 -20.36 11.28
C CYS A 177 7.25 -21.62 12.12
N PHE A 178 7.00 -22.78 11.51
CA PHE A 178 6.88 -24.04 12.20
C PHE A 178 8.19 -24.40 12.94
N ALA A 179 9.33 -24.28 12.25
CA ALA A 179 10.63 -24.50 12.86
C ALA A 179 10.88 -23.54 14.03
N LYS A 180 10.56 -22.25 13.86
CA LYS A 180 10.67 -21.22 14.92
C LYS A 180 9.79 -21.58 16.13
N ILE A 181 8.54 -21.96 15.91
CA ILE A 181 7.60 -22.33 16.97
C ILE A 181 8.11 -23.55 17.74
N MET A 182 8.54 -24.57 17.04
CA MET A 182 9.00 -25.80 17.69
C MET A 182 10.33 -25.62 18.40
N VAL A 183 11.30 -24.97 17.78
CA VAL A 183 12.65 -24.85 18.35
C VAL A 183 12.72 -23.70 19.36
N VAL A 184 12.28 -22.51 18.97
CA VAL A 184 12.44 -21.31 19.80
C VAL A 184 11.36 -21.23 20.86
N ASP A 185 10.08 -21.22 20.45
CA ASP A 185 9.00 -20.93 21.40
C ASP A 185 8.74 -22.11 22.35
N ARG A 186 8.82 -23.35 21.86
CA ARG A 186 8.55 -24.53 22.68
C ARG A 186 9.79 -25.00 23.46
N GLU A 187 10.93 -25.24 22.76
CA GLU A 187 12.11 -25.85 23.41
C GLU A 187 12.97 -24.80 24.14
N VAL A 188 13.33 -23.68 23.48
CA VAL A 188 14.23 -22.68 24.08
C VAL A 188 13.49 -21.86 25.16
N LEU A 189 12.26 -21.41 24.88
CA LEU A 189 11.47 -20.64 25.85
C LEU A 189 10.65 -21.54 26.80
N HIS A 190 10.77 -22.85 26.70
CA HIS A 190 10.09 -23.86 27.53
C HIS A 190 8.57 -23.66 27.64
N ASN A 191 7.92 -23.17 26.57
CA ASN A 191 6.48 -22.96 26.56
C ASN A 191 5.72 -24.25 26.25
N THR A 192 5.37 -25.01 27.30
CA THR A 192 4.66 -26.28 27.18
C THR A 192 3.22 -26.17 26.68
N ALA A 193 2.63 -24.95 26.68
CA ALA A 193 1.31 -24.73 26.11
C ALA A 193 1.28 -24.81 24.59
N ILE A 194 2.46 -24.75 23.95
CA ILE A 194 2.60 -24.90 22.48
C ILE A 194 2.59 -26.38 22.13
N THR A 195 1.44 -26.81 21.64
CA THR A 195 1.23 -28.17 21.13
C THR A 195 1.39 -28.23 19.60
N LEU A 196 1.57 -29.43 19.04
CA LEU A 196 1.63 -29.61 17.59
C LEU A 196 0.37 -29.06 16.87
N PRO A 197 -0.88 -29.31 17.35
CA PRO A 197 -2.07 -28.71 16.74
C PRO A 197 -2.02 -27.18 16.73
N VAL A 198 -1.58 -26.52 17.80
CA VAL A 198 -1.41 -25.06 17.85
C VAL A 198 -0.42 -24.59 16.76
N ALA A 199 0.73 -25.26 16.63
CA ALA A 199 1.70 -24.91 15.61
C ALA A 199 1.14 -25.05 14.18
N PHE A 200 0.37 -26.13 13.92
CA PHE A 200 -0.28 -26.32 12.62
C PHE A 200 -1.34 -25.25 12.35
N VAL A 201 -2.17 -24.89 13.34
CA VAL A 201 -3.16 -23.82 13.22
C VAL A 201 -2.48 -22.49 12.82
N VAL A 202 -1.41 -22.13 13.51
CA VAL A 202 -0.66 -20.90 13.22
C VAL A 202 -0.07 -20.94 11.80
N CYS A 203 0.54 -22.05 11.40
CA CYS A 203 1.14 -22.18 10.07
C CYS A 203 0.10 -22.15 8.93
N ILE A 204 -1.03 -22.84 9.09
CA ILE A 204 -2.12 -22.81 8.11
C ILE A 204 -2.71 -21.40 8.03
N ALA A 205 -2.97 -20.78 9.19
CA ALA A 205 -3.46 -19.41 9.24
C ALA A 205 -2.51 -18.43 8.55
N LEU A 206 -1.20 -18.61 8.72
CA LEU A 206 -0.17 -17.78 8.06
C LEU A 206 -0.25 -17.90 6.53
N VAL A 207 -0.35 -19.11 5.99
CA VAL A 207 -0.49 -19.31 4.54
C VAL A 207 -1.74 -18.64 4.00
N VAL A 208 -2.89 -18.86 4.65
CA VAL A 208 -4.16 -18.28 4.23
C VAL A 208 -4.16 -16.76 4.38
N THR A 209 -3.57 -16.24 5.46
CA THR A 209 -3.38 -14.79 5.67
C THR A 209 -2.57 -14.18 4.53
N VAL A 210 -1.43 -14.73 4.17
CA VAL A 210 -0.59 -14.22 3.06
C VAL A 210 -1.36 -14.25 1.74
N LEU A 211 -2.15 -15.31 1.49
CA LEU A 211 -2.95 -15.43 0.29
C LEU A 211 -4.05 -14.35 0.22
N VAL A 212 -4.84 -14.20 1.27
CA VAL A 212 -5.89 -13.18 1.35
C VAL A 212 -5.31 -11.78 1.27
N SER A 213 -4.20 -11.52 1.96
CA SER A 213 -3.54 -10.22 1.98
C SER A 213 -3.05 -9.78 0.62
N LYS A 214 -2.43 -10.68 -0.15
CA LYS A 214 -1.98 -10.37 -1.52
C LYS A 214 -3.13 -10.11 -2.47
N ILE A 215 -4.24 -10.85 -2.33
CA ILE A 215 -5.46 -10.58 -3.11
C ILE A 215 -6.01 -9.19 -2.78
N ILE A 216 -6.15 -8.86 -1.50
CA ILE A 216 -6.62 -7.53 -1.06
C ILE A 216 -5.67 -6.45 -1.59
N GLY A 217 -4.36 -6.64 -1.43
CA GLY A 217 -3.33 -5.70 -1.85
C GLY A 217 -3.32 -5.43 -3.35
N CYS A 218 -3.66 -6.40 -4.21
CA CYS A 218 -3.73 -6.17 -5.64
C CYS A 218 -5.09 -5.64 -6.11
N VAL A 219 -6.19 -6.05 -5.48
CA VAL A 219 -7.55 -5.66 -5.89
C VAL A 219 -7.86 -4.22 -5.53
N LEU A 220 -7.54 -3.79 -4.30
CA LEU A 220 -7.91 -2.46 -3.80
C LEU A 220 -7.38 -1.30 -4.66
N PRO A 221 -6.10 -1.22 -5.05
CA PRO A 221 -5.61 -0.12 -5.87
C PRO A 221 -6.26 -0.08 -7.27
N ILE A 222 -6.53 -1.24 -7.85
CA ILE A 222 -7.16 -1.35 -9.17
C ILE A 222 -8.62 -0.85 -9.11
N CYS A 223 -9.34 -1.22 -8.04
CA CYS A 223 -10.70 -0.74 -7.79
C CYS A 223 -10.72 0.77 -7.51
N ALA A 224 -9.77 1.28 -6.72
CA ALA A 224 -9.65 2.71 -6.44
C ALA A 224 -9.49 3.52 -7.74
N LYS A 225 -8.56 3.11 -8.61
CA LYS A 225 -8.38 3.76 -9.92
C LYS A 225 -9.65 3.74 -10.76
N LYS A 226 -10.40 2.62 -10.76
CA LYS A 226 -11.68 2.53 -11.47
C LYS A 226 -12.75 3.48 -10.92
N LEU A 227 -12.73 3.75 -9.63
CA LEU A 227 -13.64 4.68 -8.94
C LEU A 227 -13.13 6.13 -8.99
N HIS A 228 -12.09 6.43 -9.77
CA HIS A 228 -11.44 7.75 -9.84
C HIS A 228 -10.89 8.23 -8.49
N ALA A 229 -10.63 7.31 -7.55
CA ALA A 229 -9.93 7.59 -6.31
C ALA A 229 -8.41 7.40 -6.52
N ASP A 230 -7.61 8.15 -5.76
CA ASP A 230 -6.16 8.02 -5.82
C ASP A 230 -5.72 6.65 -5.26
N PRO A 231 -5.12 5.76 -6.09
CA PRO A 231 -4.63 4.47 -5.61
C PRO A 231 -3.58 4.58 -4.49
N ALA A 232 -2.85 5.69 -4.42
CA ALA A 232 -1.84 5.90 -3.38
C ALA A 232 -2.47 6.06 -1.97
N VAL A 233 -3.69 6.57 -1.88
CA VAL A 233 -4.44 6.64 -0.61
C VAL A 233 -4.79 5.24 -0.10
N MET A 234 -4.97 4.27 -1.00
CA MET A 234 -5.23 2.86 -0.68
C MET A 234 -3.96 2.07 -0.36
N SER A 235 -2.80 2.74 -0.23
CA SER A 235 -1.54 2.09 0.13
C SER A 235 -1.37 1.97 1.65
N GLY A 236 -0.43 1.10 2.05
CA GLY A 236 0.04 0.96 3.42
C GLY A 236 -1.07 0.87 4.49
N PRO A 237 -1.32 1.93 5.26
CA PRO A 237 -2.15 1.85 6.47
C PRO A 237 -3.60 1.39 6.25
N PHE A 238 -4.21 1.71 5.11
CA PHE A 238 -5.58 1.27 4.81
C PHE A 238 -5.62 -0.24 4.53
N ILE A 239 -4.64 -0.72 3.74
CA ILE A 239 -4.51 -2.16 3.46
C ILE A 239 -4.22 -2.92 4.73
N THR A 240 -3.27 -2.46 5.57
CA THR A 240 -2.95 -3.14 6.82
C THR A 240 -4.18 -3.28 7.72
N THR A 241 -4.98 -2.22 7.89
CA THR A 241 -6.19 -2.28 8.72
C THR A 241 -7.20 -3.33 8.22
N ILE A 242 -7.43 -3.42 6.91
CA ILE A 242 -8.34 -4.43 6.34
C ILE A 242 -7.74 -5.83 6.48
N VAL A 243 -6.45 -5.95 6.21
CA VAL A 243 -5.73 -7.23 6.31
C VAL A 243 -5.66 -7.71 7.75
N ASP A 244 -5.44 -6.84 8.73
CA ASP A 244 -5.41 -7.20 10.14
C ASP A 244 -6.73 -7.82 10.60
N ALA A 245 -7.85 -7.16 10.28
CA ALA A 245 -9.17 -7.69 10.61
C ALA A 245 -9.44 -9.05 9.92
N THR A 246 -9.13 -9.16 8.62
CA THR A 246 -9.34 -10.41 7.87
C THR A 246 -8.41 -11.53 8.33
N SER A 247 -7.15 -11.23 8.65
CA SER A 247 -6.17 -12.19 9.14
C SER A 247 -6.60 -12.78 10.49
N LEU A 248 -7.06 -11.94 11.42
CA LEU A 248 -7.58 -12.41 12.71
C LEU A 248 -8.81 -13.27 12.56
N MET A 249 -9.74 -12.85 11.71
CA MET A 249 -10.95 -13.65 11.45
C MET A 249 -10.58 -15.03 10.91
N VAL A 250 -9.69 -15.11 9.91
CA VAL A 250 -9.18 -16.36 9.35
C VAL A 250 -8.50 -17.20 10.43
N TYR A 251 -7.60 -16.59 11.20
CA TYR A 251 -6.87 -17.28 12.26
C TYR A 251 -7.80 -17.92 13.30
N PHE A 252 -8.73 -17.16 13.83
CA PHE A 252 -9.65 -17.67 14.84
C PHE A 252 -10.66 -18.68 14.28
N MET A 253 -11.09 -18.53 13.04
CA MET A 253 -11.94 -19.54 12.39
C MET A 253 -11.19 -20.89 12.24
N ILE A 254 -9.93 -20.87 11.81
CA ILE A 254 -9.10 -22.08 11.70
C ILE A 254 -8.87 -22.67 13.09
N ALA A 255 -8.51 -21.84 14.08
CA ALA A 255 -8.32 -22.30 15.45
C ALA A 255 -9.58 -22.95 16.02
N ARG A 256 -10.75 -22.36 15.78
CA ARG A 256 -12.03 -22.91 16.22
C ARG A 256 -12.35 -24.27 15.62
N VAL A 257 -12.02 -24.49 14.35
CA VAL A 257 -12.32 -25.77 13.68
C VAL A 257 -11.33 -26.87 14.08
N VAL A 258 -10.06 -26.50 14.38
CA VAL A 258 -8.99 -27.51 14.61
C VAL A 258 -8.79 -27.81 16.09
N LEU A 259 -9.02 -26.86 16.98
CA LEU A 259 -8.70 -26.96 18.42
C LEU A 259 -9.93 -27.15 19.31
N PHE A 260 -11.12 -26.81 18.78
CA PHE A 260 -12.40 -26.86 19.52
C PHE A 260 -13.46 -27.68 18.78
#